data_5669731314528a4b57f125028d3246d8
#
_entry.id   5669731314528a4b57f125028d3246d8
#
_cell.length_a   1.000
_cell.length_b   1.000
_cell.length_c   1.000
_cell.angle_alpha   90.00
_cell.angle_beta   90.00
_cell.angle_gamma   90.00
#
_symmetry.space_group_name_H-M   'P 1'
#
loop_
_entity.id
_entity.type
_entity.pdbx_description
1 polymer ?
#
loop_
_entity_poly.entity_id
_entity_poly.type
_entity_poly.pdbx_seq_one_letter_code
_entity_poly.pdbx_strand_id
1 'polypeptide(L)'
;FESVSIAEPLLGEVGADATVINEDKEAVATAITTEAVKTAGYEDAAAAAADGTAFVFMGHGTSHTAKVSYSQMQTTMETLGYDNVFIGTVEGEPEDTACEAVIEKVKEAGYTKVVLRPLMVVAGDHANNDMAGADEDSWLSQFNAAGCFDSVDTQIAGLGEIADIQQIYVNHTKAAMAALNG
;
A
#
# COMPACT_ATOMS: atom_id res chain seq x y z
N PHE A 1 30.78 19.81 3.76
CA PHE A 1 31.00 18.35 3.80
C PHE A 1 31.89 17.96 2.62
N GLU A 2 32.85 17.07 2.80
CA GLU A 2 33.70 16.58 1.70
C GLU A 2 32.99 15.58 0.81
N SER A 3 32.06 14.80 1.37
CA SER A 3 31.20 13.86 0.64
C SER A 3 29.84 13.71 1.30
N VAL A 4 28.84 13.36 0.49
CA VAL A 4 27.48 13.04 0.93
C VAL A 4 26.99 11.81 0.17
N SER A 5 26.40 10.86 0.86
CA SER A 5 25.69 9.74 0.24
C SER A 5 24.24 9.73 0.73
N ILE A 6 23.33 9.46 -0.17
CA ILE A 6 21.89 9.40 0.10
C ILE A 6 21.45 7.94 -0.01
N ALA A 7 20.77 7.43 1.01
CA ALA A 7 20.19 6.10 0.96
C ALA A 7 19.03 6.05 -0.05
N GLU A 8 18.85 4.93 -0.72
CA GLU A 8 17.70 4.70 -1.58
C GLU A 8 16.39 4.83 -0.80
N PRO A 9 15.32 5.33 -1.44
CA PRO A 9 13.99 5.39 -0.84
C PRO A 9 13.43 3.96 -0.66
N LEU A 10 12.38 3.82 0.17
CA LEU A 10 11.79 2.51 0.51
C LEU A 10 11.43 1.65 -0.71
N LEU A 11 10.91 2.26 -1.76
CA LEU A 11 10.49 1.57 -2.99
C LEU A 11 11.56 1.54 -4.08
N GLY A 12 12.81 1.94 -3.74
CA GLY A 12 13.88 2.04 -4.71
C GLY A 12 13.58 3.08 -5.81
N GLU A 13 14.19 2.90 -6.98
CA GLU A 13 14.02 3.80 -8.12
C GLU A 13 12.57 3.77 -8.64
N VAL A 14 12.02 4.96 -8.95
CA VAL A 14 10.65 5.10 -9.47
C VAL A 14 10.52 4.53 -10.88
N GLY A 15 11.55 4.70 -11.74
CA GLY A 15 11.46 4.27 -13.14
C GLY A 15 10.52 5.13 -14.00
N ALA A 16 10.28 4.68 -15.23
CA ALA A 16 9.62 5.50 -16.27
C ALA A 16 8.09 5.34 -16.32
N ASP A 17 7.57 4.15 -16.00
CA ASP A 17 6.15 3.81 -16.15
C ASP A 17 5.70 2.73 -15.14
N ALA A 18 4.42 2.37 -15.17
CA ALA A 18 3.79 1.44 -14.25
C ALA A 18 4.34 -0.01 -14.33
N THR A 19 5.04 -0.37 -15.38
CA THR A 19 5.57 -1.73 -15.56
C THR A 19 6.96 -1.92 -14.95
N VAL A 20 7.61 -0.84 -14.52
CA VAL A 20 8.94 -0.88 -13.91
C VAL A 20 8.81 -1.28 -12.45
N ILE A 21 9.12 -2.53 -12.16
CA ILE A 21 9.19 -3.09 -10.80
C ILE A 21 10.65 -3.38 -10.44
N ASN A 22 10.94 -3.51 -9.15
CA ASN A 22 12.26 -3.81 -8.62
C ASN A 22 12.16 -4.63 -7.34
N GLU A 23 13.29 -5.14 -6.86
CA GLU A 23 13.36 -5.98 -5.65
C GLU A 23 12.82 -5.28 -4.39
N ASP A 24 12.98 -3.95 -4.27
CA ASP A 24 12.45 -3.19 -3.13
C ASP A 24 10.93 -3.16 -3.14
N LYS A 25 10.30 -2.93 -4.31
CA LYS A 25 8.84 -2.96 -4.44
C LYS A 25 8.28 -4.36 -4.14
N GLU A 26 8.95 -5.42 -4.62
CA GLU A 26 8.56 -6.81 -4.33
C GLU A 26 8.68 -7.12 -2.83
N ALA A 27 9.78 -6.70 -2.20
CA ALA A 27 9.98 -6.89 -0.76
C ALA A 27 8.94 -6.13 0.07
N VAL A 28 8.64 -4.88 -0.29
CA VAL A 28 7.60 -4.07 0.37
C VAL A 28 6.23 -4.71 0.16
N ALA A 29 5.85 -5.05 -1.07
CA ALA A 29 4.57 -5.68 -1.38
C ALA A 29 4.36 -6.97 -0.57
N THR A 30 5.39 -7.81 -0.48
CA THR A 30 5.36 -9.04 0.30
C THR A 30 5.19 -8.75 1.79
N ALA A 31 5.98 -7.84 2.34
CA ALA A 31 5.96 -7.52 3.77
C ALA A 31 4.60 -6.95 4.22
N ILE A 32 4.07 -5.97 3.47
CA ILE A 32 2.80 -5.32 3.83
C ILE A 32 1.60 -6.26 3.66
N THR A 33 1.57 -7.08 2.60
CA THR A 33 0.50 -8.04 2.37
C THR A 33 0.52 -9.13 3.43
N THR A 34 1.69 -9.69 3.75
CA THR A 34 1.83 -10.70 4.81
C THR A 34 1.33 -10.18 6.15
N GLU A 35 1.70 -8.96 6.52
CA GLU A 35 1.28 -8.37 7.79
C GLU A 35 -0.22 -8.07 7.84
N ALA A 36 -0.79 -7.54 6.74
CA ALA A 36 -2.23 -7.25 6.66
C ALA A 36 -3.07 -8.53 6.75
N VAL A 37 -2.68 -9.55 6.01
CA VAL A 37 -3.32 -10.88 5.99
C VAL A 37 -3.29 -11.54 7.37
N LYS A 38 -2.12 -11.56 8.01
CA LYS A 38 -1.95 -12.09 9.36
C LYS A 38 -2.78 -11.34 10.40
N THR A 39 -2.80 -10.00 10.33
CA THR A 39 -3.60 -9.16 11.23
C THR A 39 -5.10 -9.40 11.04
N ALA A 40 -5.55 -9.70 9.82
CA ALA A 40 -6.93 -10.08 9.54
C ALA A 40 -7.27 -11.53 9.94
N GLY A 41 -6.29 -12.32 10.39
CA GLY A 41 -6.49 -13.69 10.90
C GLY A 41 -6.44 -14.77 9.83
N TYR A 42 -5.96 -14.48 8.63
CA TYR A 42 -5.78 -15.46 7.55
C TYR A 42 -4.37 -16.06 7.55
N GLU A 43 -4.24 -17.28 7.03
CA GLU A 43 -2.95 -17.96 6.88
C GLU A 43 -2.10 -17.30 5.78
N ASP A 44 -2.74 -16.98 4.64
CA ASP A 44 -2.11 -16.32 3.48
C ASP A 44 -3.14 -15.51 2.67
N ALA A 45 -2.67 -14.79 1.66
CA ALA A 45 -3.53 -13.96 0.79
C ALA A 45 -4.54 -14.80 -0.01
N ALA A 46 -4.18 -16.03 -0.39
CA ALA A 46 -5.06 -16.92 -1.12
C ALA A 46 -6.23 -17.40 -0.25
N ALA A 47 -5.98 -17.70 1.04
CA ALA A 47 -7.04 -18.03 1.99
C ALA A 47 -7.99 -16.86 2.21
N ALA A 48 -7.47 -15.63 2.30
CA ALA A 48 -8.29 -14.42 2.41
C ALA A 48 -9.12 -14.20 1.12
N ALA A 49 -8.53 -14.36 -0.06
CA ALA A 49 -9.23 -14.25 -1.33
C ALA A 49 -10.35 -15.30 -1.47
N ALA A 50 -10.09 -16.54 -1.05
CA ALA A 50 -11.09 -17.60 -1.05
C ALA A 50 -12.28 -17.32 -0.11
N ASP A 51 -12.06 -16.55 0.97
CA ASP A 51 -13.10 -16.06 1.89
C ASP A 51 -13.76 -14.75 1.42
N GLY A 52 -13.43 -14.28 0.21
CA GLY A 52 -14.00 -13.06 -0.39
C GLY A 52 -13.43 -11.77 0.18
N THR A 53 -12.23 -11.80 0.79
CA THR A 53 -11.60 -10.64 1.43
C THR A 53 -10.57 -9.99 0.52
N ALA A 54 -10.75 -8.69 0.27
CA ALA A 54 -9.77 -7.80 -0.36
C ALA A 54 -9.04 -6.94 0.68
N PHE A 55 -7.79 -6.63 0.39
CA PHE A 55 -6.98 -5.66 1.13
C PHE A 55 -6.79 -4.42 0.27
N VAL A 56 -7.11 -3.26 0.81
CA VAL A 56 -6.94 -1.97 0.14
C VAL A 56 -5.89 -1.16 0.90
N PHE A 57 -4.76 -0.92 0.27
CA PHE A 57 -3.69 -0.09 0.82
C PHE A 57 -3.83 1.35 0.34
N MET A 58 -4.10 2.28 1.27
CA MET A 58 -4.31 3.69 0.99
C MET A 58 -3.02 4.49 1.21
N GLY A 59 -2.39 4.95 0.12
CA GLY A 59 -1.29 5.90 0.13
C GLY A 59 -1.79 7.35 0.16
N HIS A 60 -0.85 8.31 0.24
CA HIS A 60 -1.19 9.73 0.22
C HIS A 60 -1.65 10.19 -1.19
N GLY A 61 -0.89 9.82 -2.20
CA GLY A 61 -1.02 10.39 -3.54
C GLY A 61 -0.11 11.60 -3.75
N THR A 62 0.08 12.01 -4.98
CA THR A 62 0.85 13.21 -5.34
C THR A 62 0.61 13.59 -6.79
N SER A 63 0.56 14.88 -7.08
CA SER A 63 0.56 15.41 -8.46
C SER A 63 1.93 15.35 -9.15
N HIS A 64 3.01 15.01 -8.39
CA HIS A 64 4.35 14.83 -8.96
C HIS A 64 4.42 13.61 -9.88
N THR A 65 5.33 13.58 -10.85
CA THR A 65 5.52 12.44 -11.77
C THR A 65 5.80 11.13 -11.05
N ALA A 66 6.35 11.17 -9.83
CA ALA A 66 6.56 9.98 -8.98
C ALA A 66 5.25 9.28 -8.55
N LYS A 67 4.07 9.84 -8.83
CA LYS A 67 2.78 9.17 -8.62
C LYS A 67 2.69 7.80 -9.30
N VAL A 68 3.47 7.57 -10.34
CA VAL A 68 3.57 6.26 -11.01
C VAL A 68 4.01 5.14 -10.06
N SER A 69 4.65 5.45 -8.92
CA SER A 69 5.00 4.46 -7.89
C SER A 69 3.78 3.70 -7.36
N TYR A 70 2.61 4.33 -7.29
CA TYR A 70 1.38 3.65 -6.86
C TYR A 70 0.91 2.63 -7.90
N SER A 71 0.96 2.99 -9.19
CA SER A 71 0.68 2.05 -10.28
C SER A 71 1.71 0.91 -10.33
N GLN A 72 2.99 1.21 -10.09
CA GLN A 72 4.06 0.20 -9.98
C GLN A 72 3.82 -0.77 -8.82
N MET A 73 3.35 -0.28 -7.67
CA MET A 73 2.98 -1.14 -6.54
C MET A 73 1.80 -2.04 -6.90
N GLN A 74 0.77 -1.54 -7.60
CA GLN A 74 -0.33 -2.38 -8.07
C GLN A 74 0.17 -3.47 -9.02
N THR A 75 0.99 -3.11 -10.02
CA THR A 75 1.62 -4.09 -10.94
C THR A 75 2.48 -5.11 -10.18
N THR A 76 3.18 -4.68 -9.13
CA THR A 76 3.98 -5.58 -8.28
C THR A 76 3.07 -6.57 -7.54
N MET A 77 1.94 -6.12 -6.96
CA MET A 77 0.97 -7.01 -6.31
C MET A 77 0.44 -8.07 -7.27
N GLU A 78 0.04 -7.68 -8.46
CA GLU A 78 -0.45 -8.58 -9.52
C GLU A 78 0.63 -9.58 -9.97
N THR A 79 1.87 -9.12 -10.13
CA THR A 79 3.01 -9.98 -10.52
C THR A 79 3.32 -11.03 -9.46
N LEU A 80 3.14 -10.70 -8.18
CA LEU A 80 3.31 -11.62 -7.05
C LEU A 80 2.08 -12.52 -6.80
N GLY A 81 1.00 -12.37 -7.58
CA GLY A 81 -0.22 -13.16 -7.43
C GLY A 81 -1.12 -12.74 -6.25
N TYR A 82 -0.99 -11.50 -5.80
CA TYR A 82 -1.87 -10.90 -4.78
C TYR A 82 -3.10 -10.25 -5.43
N ASP A 83 -3.91 -11.04 -6.11
CA ASP A 83 -5.07 -10.57 -6.90
C ASP A 83 -6.16 -9.90 -6.04
N ASN A 84 -6.13 -10.11 -4.73
CA ASN A 84 -7.05 -9.51 -3.77
C ASN A 84 -6.46 -8.27 -3.07
N VAL A 85 -5.39 -7.68 -3.60
CA VAL A 85 -4.74 -6.48 -3.05
C VAL A 85 -4.87 -5.32 -4.02
N PHE A 86 -5.35 -4.19 -3.54
CA PHE A 86 -5.61 -2.98 -4.31
C PHE A 86 -4.88 -1.78 -3.72
N ILE A 87 -4.34 -0.93 -4.58
CA ILE A 87 -3.65 0.30 -4.19
C ILE A 87 -4.55 1.48 -4.49
N GLY A 88 -4.73 2.34 -3.48
CA GLY A 88 -5.44 3.60 -3.61
C GLY A 88 -4.68 4.77 -2.98
N THR A 89 -5.18 5.98 -3.17
CA THR A 89 -4.56 7.19 -2.60
C THR A 89 -5.61 8.21 -2.14
N VAL A 90 -5.32 8.92 -1.03
CA VAL A 90 -6.19 9.98 -0.49
C VAL A 90 -6.43 11.08 -1.53
N GLU A 91 -5.36 11.51 -2.22
CA GLU A 91 -5.44 12.61 -3.20
C GLU A 91 -6.04 12.18 -4.55
N GLY A 92 -6.34 10.89 -4.76
CA GLY A 92 -6.81 10.39 -6.05
C GLY A 92 -5.80 10.59 -7.18
N GLU A 93 -4.51 10.49 -6.87
CA GLU A 93 -3.42 10.68 -7.82
C GLU A 93 -2.41 9.50 -7.76
N PRO A 94 -2.40 8.65 -8.79
CA PRO A 94 -3.13 8.69 -10.08
C PRO A 94 -4.66 8.56 -9.93
N GLU A 95 -5.41 9.05 -10.94
CA GLU A 95 -6.88 9.14 -10.92
C GLU A 95 -7.59 7.79 -10.65
N ASP A 96 -7.00 6.70 -11.13
CA ASP A 96 -7.51 5.33 -10.94
C ASP A 96 -7.26 4.77 -9.52
N THR A 97 -6.61 5.54 -8.64
CA THR A 97 -6.39 5.25 -7.22
C THR A 97 -7.33 6.01 -6.29
N ALA A 98 -8.23 6.83 -6.82
CA ALA A 98 -9.26 7.51 -6.03
C ALA A 98 -10.21 6.50 -5.36
N CYS A 99 -10.80 6.88 -4.22
CA CYS A 99 -11.64 5.98 -3.43
C CYS A 99 -12.73 5.30 -4.25
N GLU A 100 -13.50 6.07 -5.04
CA GLU A 100 -14.57 5.53 -5.88
C GLU A 100 -14.06 4.55 -6.93
N ALA A 101 -12.90 4.85 -7.54
CA ALA A 101 -12.29 3.96 -8.53
C ALA A 101 -11.85 2.64 -7.89
N VAL A 102 -11.31 2.68 -6.67
CA VAL A 102 -10.90 1.48 -5.92
C VAL A 102 -12.12 0.67 -5.49
N ILE A 103 -13.21 1.31 -5.03
CA ILE A 103 -14.47 0.64 -4.71
C ILE A 103 -14.98 -0.16 -5.92
N GLU A 104 -15.00 0.44 -7.11
CA GLU A 104 -15.46 -0.28 -8.32
C GLU A 104 -14.51 -1.43 -8.71
N LYS A 105 -13.19 -1.24 -8.60
CA LYS A 105 -12.21 -2.32 -8.85
C LYS A 105 -12.43 -3.53 -7.92
N VAL A 106 -12.61 -3.30 -6.61
CA VAL A 106 -12.84 -4.36 -5.62
C VAL A 106 -14.16 -5.10 -5.89
N LYS A 107 -15.22 -4.33 -6.20
CA LYS A 107 -16.54 -4.86 -6.54
C LYS A 107 -16.52 -5.69 -7.83
N GLU A 108 -15.89 -5.19 -8.90
CA GLU A 108 -15.74 -5.90 -10.18
C GLU A 108 -14.94 -7.19 -10.04
N ALA A 109 -13.95 -7.21 -9.14
CA ALA A 109 -13.18 -8.41 -8.80
C ALA A 109 -13.98 -9.44 -7.97
N GLY A 110 -15.17 -9.05 -7.48
CA GLY A 110 -16.11 -9.95 -6.80
C GLY A 110 -15.84 -10.16 -5.30
N TYR A 111 -15.02 -9.34 -4.68
CA TYR A 111 -14.79 -9.39 -3.23
C TYR A 111 -15.93 -8.71 -2.48
N THR A 112 -16.32 -9.30 -1.34
CA THR A 112 -17.43 -8.80 -0.51
C THR A 112 -16.99 -8.34 0.88
N LYS A 113 -15.76 -8.62 1.28
CA LYS A 113 -15.14 -8.15 2.53
C LYS A 113 -13.94 -7.29 2.21
N VAL A 114 -13.76 -6.20 2.91
CA VAL A 114 -12.67 -5.25 2.66
C VAL A 114 -11.92 -4.95 3.94
N VAL A 115 -10.60 -4.92 3.86
CA VAL A 115 -9.71 -4.45 4.92
C VAL A 115 -8.93 -3.25 4.40
N LEU A 116 -9.17 -2.07 4.97
CA LEU A 116 -8.45 -0.83 4.65
C LEU A 116 -7.21 -0.72 5.54
N ARG A 117 -6.06 -0.41 4.95
CA ARG A 117 -4.80 -0.21 5.68
C ARG A 117 -3.98 0.91 5.04
N PRO A 118 -3.28 1.78 5.81
CA PRO A 118 -2.46 2.82 5.22
C PRO A 118 -1.22 2.27 4.52
N LEU A 119 -0.90 2.81 3.33
CA LEU A 119 0.38 2.65 2.63
C LEU A 119 1.26 3.86 2.96
N MET A 120 1.51 4.08 4.23
CA MET A 120 2.25 5.21 4.78
C MET A 120 3.16 4.73 5.90
N VAL A 121 4.35 5.32 6.02
CA VAL A 121 5.33 4.93 7.06
C VAL A 121 4.75 5.10 8.46
N VAL A 122 3.96 6.16 8.66
CA VAL A 122 3.28 6.47 9.93
C VAL A 122 1.77 6.51 9.69
N ALA A 123 1.00 5.82 10.52
CA ALA A 123 -0.46 5.91 10.55
C ALA A 123 -0.90 7.18 11.30
N GLY A 124 -0.76 8.33 10.63
CA GLY A 124 -1.08 9.66 11.15
C GLY A 124 -2.52 10.08 10.87
N ASP A 125 -2.69 11.38 10.59
CA ASP A 125 -3.98 12.03 10.37
C ASP A 125 -4.79 11.36 9.25
N HIS A 126 -4.18 11.15 8.08
CA HIS A 126 -4.83 10.49 6.95
C HIS A 126 -5.35 9.08 7.27
N ALA A 127 -4.60 8.29 8.05
CA ALA A 127 -5.06 6.96 8.44
C ALA A 127 -6.23 6.99 9.43
N ASN A 128 -6.24 7.97 10.33
CA ASN A 128 -7.26 8.08 11.37
C ASN A 128 -8.51 8.81 10.89
N ASN A 129 -8.39 9.81 10.03
CA ASN A 129 -9.50 10.64 9.58
C ASN A 129 -9.94 10.27 8.15
N ASP A 130 -9.06 10.41 7.14
CA ASP A 130 -9.46 10.17 5.75
C ASP A 130 -9.72 8.68 5.45
N MET A 131 -9.00 7.76 6.10
CA MET A 131 -9.25 6.33 5.93
C MET A 131 -10.34 5.81 6.86
N ALA A 132 -10.16 5.96 8.18
CA ALA A 132 -10.95 5.28 9.22
C ALA A 132 -11.89 6.23 10.00
N GLY A 133 -11.98 7.50 9.63
CA GLY A 133 -12.82 8.49 10.28
C GLY A 133 -14.31 8.23 10.13
N ALA A 134 -15.10 8.97 10.91
CA ALA A 134 -16.55 8.87 10.91
C ALA A 134 -17.23 9.83 9.91
N ASP A 135 -16.48 10.72 9.28
CA ASP A 135 -16.98 11.68 8.32
C ASP A 135 -17.42 10.97 7.02
N GLU A 136 -18.39 11.54 6.32
CA GLU A 136 -18.99 10.91 5.12
C GLU A 136 -17.99 10.72 3.99
N ASP A 137 -16.94 11.51 3.93
CA ASP A 137 -15.88 11.50 2.94
C ASP A 137 -14.71 10.56 3.31
N SER A 138 -14.70 9.94 4.51
CA SER A 138 -13.74 8.93 4.85
C SER A 138 -13.89 7.67 3.98
N TRP A 139 -12.79 6.99 3.69
CA TRP A 139 -12.82 5.74 2.92
C TRP A 139 -13.73 4.69 3.55
N LEU A 140 -13.65 4.52 4.88
CA LEU A 140 -14.53 3.60 5.61
C LEU A 140 -16.01 3.91 5.36
N SER A 141 -16.41 5.19 5.43
CA SER A 141 -17.78 5.62 5.18
C SER A 141 -18.21 5.40 3.73
N GLN A 142 -17.35 5.74 2.76
CA GLN A 142 -17.63 5.57 1.34
C GLN A 142 -17.75 4.08 0.95
N PHE A 143 -16.84 3.21 1.43
CA PHE A 143 -16.93 1.76 1.20
C PHE A 143 -18.21 1.17 1.80
N ASN A 144 -18.60 1.57 3.02
CA ASN A 144 -19.87 1.15 3.62
C ASN A 144 -21.08 1.70 2.85
N ALA A 145 -21.04 2.95 2.39
CA ALA A 145 -22.12 3.58 1.63
C ALA A 145 -22.32 2.95 0.24
N ALA A 146 -21.29 2.32 -0.34
CA ALA A 146 -21.40 1.59 -1.60
C ALA A 146 -22.41 0.44 -1.54
N GLY A 147 -22.69 -0.12 -0.36
CA GLY A 147 -23.74 -1.10 -0.12
C GLY A 147 -23.54 -2.46 -0.83
N CYS A 148 -22.34 -2.73 -1.32
CA CYS A 148 -21.98 -3.97 -2.01
C CYS A 148 -21.00 -4.86 -1.22
N PHE A 149 -20.56 -4.42 -0.05
CA PHE A 149 -19.66 -5.16 0.82
C PHE A 149 -20.38 -5.65 2.08
N ASP A 150 -20.11 -6.90 2.46
CA ASP A 150 -20.64 -7.53 3.68
C ASP A 150 -19.96 -6.96 4.94
N SER A 151 -18.68 -6.63 4.85
CA SER A 151 -17.92 -5.96 5.91
C SER A 151 -16.81 -5.07 5.35
N VAL A 152 -16.54 -3.98 6.08
CA VAL A 152 -15.40 -3.09 5.84
C VAL A 152 -14.70 -2.87 7.17
N ASP A 153 -13.48 -3.39 7.30
CA ASP A 153 -12.66 -3.29 8.49
C ASP A 153 -11.44 -2.37 8.24
N THR A 154 -10.84 -1.87 9.30
CA THR A 154 -9.66 -1.00 9.23
C THR A 154 -8.51 -1.53 10.07
N GLN A 155 -7.28 -1.41 9.56
CA GLN A 155 -6.04 -1.69 10.29
C GLN A 155 -5.22 -0.40 10.35
N ILE A 156 -5.31 0.34 11.45
CA ILE A 156 -4.60 1.62 11.64
C ILE A 156 -3.19 1.32 12.16
N ALA A 157 -2.28 0.97 11.25
CA ALA A 157 -0.88 0.68 11.57
C ALA A 157 0.02 1.14 10.43
N GLY A 158 1.10 1.84 10.74
CA GLY A 158 2.06 2.36 9.77
C GLY A 158 3.01 1.28 9.25
N LEU A 159 3.54 1.48 8.03
CA LEU A 159 4.54 0.58 7.45
C LEU A 159 5.81 0.49 8.33
N GLY A 160 6.16 1.59 9.02
CA GLY A 160 7.31 1.64 9.92
C GLY A 160 7.21 0.73 11.15
N GLU A 161 6.04 0.14 11.43
CA GLU A 161 5.83 -0.84 12.49
C GLU A 161 6.20 -2.27 12.05
N ILE A 162 6.36 -2.51 10.75
CA ILE A 162 6.66 -3.83 10.16
C ILE A 162 8.18 -4.04 10.18
N ALA A 163 8.65 -5.10 10.84
CA ALA A 163 10.07 -5.38 11.00
C ALA A 163 10.82 -5.53 9.66
N ASP A 164 10.20 -6.16 8.65
CA ASP A 164 10.78 -6.33 7.33
C ASP A 164 10.94 -4.99 6.60
N ILE A 165 9.99 -4.05 6.76
CA ILE A 165 10.10 -2.68 6.24
C ILE A 165 11.26 -1.92 6.93
N GLN A 166 11.39 -2.04 8.25
CA GLN A 166 12.52 -1.45 8.98
C GLN A 166 13.86 -2.00 8.47
N GLN A 167 13.91 -3.29 8.16
CA GLN A 167 15.12 -3.93 7.64
C GLN A 167 15.53 -3.40 6.26
N ILE A 168 14.57 -3.06 5.37
CA ILE A 168 14.84 -2.43 4.07
C ILE A 168 15.55 -1.09 4.30
N TYR A 169 15.03 -0.21 5.16
CA TYR A 169 15.68 1.07 5.49
C TYR A 169 17.10 0.88 6.07
N VAL A 170 17.27 -0.12 6.92
CA VAL A 170 18.60 -0.44 7.48
C VAL A 170 19.57 -0.88 6.37
N ASN A 171 19.12 -1.68 5.41
CA ASN A 171 19.94 -2.14 4.29
C ASN A 171 20.34 -0.98 3.37
N HIS A 172 19.40 -0.11 3.00
CA HIS A 172 19.67 1.08 2.19
C HIS A 172 20.64 2.03 2.89
N THR A 173 20.47 2.24 4.19
CA THR A 173 21.38 3.06 4.99
C THR A 173 22.80 2.47 5.02
N LYS A 174 22.93 1.15 5.21
CA LYS A 174 24.24 0.47 5.18
C LYS A 174 24.92 0.62 3.82
N ALA A 175 24.17 0.49 2.73
CA ALA A 175 24.71 0.67 1.38
C ALA A 175 25.21 2.10 1.15
N ALA A 176 24.45 3.11 1.57
CA ALA A 176 24.86 4.51 1.50
C ALA A 176 26.13 4.80 2.35
N MET A 177 26.22 4.21 3.55
CA MET A 177 27.42 4.33 4.40
C MET A 177 28.65 3.65 3.78
N ALA A 178 28.48 2.51 3.12
CA ALA A 178 29.57 1.83 2.43
C ALA A 178 30.12 2.68 1.27
N ALA A 179 29.24 3.35 0.52
CA ALA A 179 29.61 4.27 -0.56
C ALA A 179 30.41 5.51 -0.11
N LEU A 180 30.31 5.90 1.16
CA LEU A 180 31.14 6.99 1.73
C LEU A 180 32.58 6.55 2.04
N ASN A 181 32.82 5.25 2.20
CA ASN A 181 34.10 4.71 2.65
C ASN A 181 34.92 4.05 1.52
N GLY A 182 34.41 4.03 0.31
CA GLY A 182 35.07 3.51 -0.91
C GLY A 182 35.55 4.62 -1.80
#